data_f95a8e7ab321d2ffeaa1b1c6161c0d26
#
_entry.id   f95a8e7ab321d2ffeaa1b1c6161c0d26
#
_cell.length_a   1.000
_cell.length_b   1.000
_cell.length_c   1.000
_cell.angle_alpha   90.00
_cell.angle_beta   90.00
_cell.angle_gamma   90.00
#
_symmetry.space_group_name_H-M   'P 1'
#
loop_
_entity.id
_entity.type
_entity.pdbx_description
1 polymer ?
#
loop_
_entity_poly.entity_id
_entity_poly.type
_entity_poly.pdbx_seq_one_letter_code
_entity_poly.pdbx_strand_id
1 'polypeptide(L)'
;RSKFLSIILLGLALSLMPVASRSESVSLDIDGDGQATALTDGLLIIRYLFGFSGTALVAGALGSDAAVTTADAIVARLDSRKAAFDIDEDGSTLPLTDGLLIIRYLFGFQGSALVAGALGDSAVRTDATTLVNFLDALESGTSDGSGQEAQVTAEDYFKATVSQVLLANCQSCHNPSGIAKGTRLVYLDEPESQQNYETLRGFIAQGNGALLLSKIRGVSHGGGALFSQSTPEYDIFSSFVERVEVEAGLSGSTVK
;
A
#
# COMPACT_ATOMS: atom_id res chain seq x y z
N ARG A 1 -1.73 4.67 83.34
CA ARG A 1 -2.39 3.87 82.27
C ARG A 1 -2.57 4.74 81.05
N SER A 2 -1.58 4.64 80.14
CA SER A 2 -1.52 5.38 78.91
C SER A 2 -2.23 4.58 77.81
N LYS A 3 -3.21 5.19 77.16
CA LYS A 3 -3.85 4.61 75.93
C LYS A 3 -3.20 5.22 74.72
N PHE A 4 -2.41 4.42 74.00
CA PHE A 4 -1.87 4.80 72.69
C PHE A 4 -2.97 4.68 71.66
N LEU A 5 -3.29 5.79 71.01
CA LEU A 5 -4.22 5.90 69.90
C LEU A 5 -3.40 5.71 68.59
N SER A 6 -3.50 4.51 68.00
CA SER A 6 -2.88 4.25 66.67
C SER A 6 -3.73 4.88 65.58
N ILE A 7 -3.19 5.89 64.93
CA ILE A 7 -3.74 6.48 63.72
C ILE A 7 -3.22 5.67 62.53
N ILE A 8 -4.10 4.90 61.90
CA ILE A 8 -3.80 4.20 60.64
C ILE A 8 -3.95 5.23 59.52
N LEU A 9 -2.84 5.70 58.95
CA LEU A 9 -2.82 6.47 57.71
C LEU A 9 -3.06 5.51 56.53
N LEU A 10 -4.28 5.53 55.98
CA LEU A 10 -4.62 4.83 54.77
C LEU A 10 -4.11 5.67 53.60
N GLY A 11 -2.92 5.36 53.09
CA GLY A 11 -2.34 6.01 51.93
C GLY A 11 -3.10 5.60 50.65
N LEU A 12 -3.87 6.54 50.10
CA LEU A 12 -4.51 6.39 48.79
C LEU A 12 -3.42 6.52 47.70
N ALA A 13 -2.87 5.38 47.26
CA ALA A 13 -1.98 5.34 46.10
C ALA A 13 -2.82 5.58 44.85
N LEU A 14 -2.81 6.83 44.38
CA LEU A 14 -3.34 7.21 43.08
C LEU A 14 -2.42 6.65 42.00
N SER A 15 -2.73 5.46 41.47
CA SER A 15 -2.02 4.86 40.36
C SER A 15 -2.23 5.75 39.11
N LEU A 16 -1.22 6.57 38.76
CA LEU A 16 -1.13 7.14 37.42
C LEU A 16 -0.93 5.98 36.43
N MET A 17 -2.04 5.52 35.83
CA MET A 17 -1.92 4.69 34.65
C MET A 17 -1.38 5.55 33.51
N PRO A 18 -0.32 5.11 32.83
CA PRO A 18 0.09 5.80 31.62
C PRO A 18 -1.08 5.73 30.64
N VAL A 19 -1.60 6.89 30.25
CA VAL A 19 -2.47 7.01 29.08
C VAL A 19 -1.60 6.57 27.92
N ALA A 20 -1.79 5.37 27.43
CA ALA A 20 -1.19 4.93 26.17
C ALA A 20 -1.71 5.89 25.11
N SER A 21 -0.84 6.75 24.60
CA SER A 21 -1.09 7.56 23.42
C SER A 21 -1.37 6.55 22.30
N ARG A 22 -2.65 6.37 21.97
CA ARG A 22 -3.05 5.63 20.80
C ARG A 22 -2.57 6.47 19.63
N SER A 23 -1.55 6.03 18.91
CA SER A 23 -1.25 6.58 17.59
C SER A 23 -2.55 6.54 16.80
N GLU A 24 -3.11 7.69 16.48
CA GLU A 24 -4.26 7.75 15.60
C GLU A 24 -3.79 7.19 14.25
N SER A 25 -4.34 6.07 13.83
CA SER A 25 -4.01 5.49 12.51
C SER A 25 -4.30 6.53 11.43
N VAL A 26 -3.37 6.72 10.52
CA VAL A 26 -3.58 7.59 9.38
C VAL A 26 -4.67 6.95 8.52
N SER A 27 -5.69 7.71 8.16
CA SER A 27 -6.81 7.26 7.32
C SER A 27 -7.17 8.35 6.33
N LEU A 28 -7.68 7.96 5.17
CA LEU A 28 -8.23 8.88 4.17
C LEU A 28 -9.61 9.43 4.57
N ASP A 29 -10.30 8.84 5.55
CA ASP A 29 -11.53 9.37 6.15
C ASP A 29 -11.20 10.63 6.97
N ILE A 30 -11.40 11.79 6.37
CA ILE A 30 -11.02 13.10 6.94
C ILE A 30 -12.15 13.69 7.77
N ASP A 31 -13.39 13.54 7.36
CA ASP A 31 -14.52 14.09 8.09
C ASP A 31 -15.05 13.14 9.18
N GLY A 32 -14.58 11.88 9.20
CA GLY A 32 -14.85 10.92 10.27
C GLY A 32 -16.24 10.30 10.17
N ASP A 33 -16.81 10.18 8.99
CA ASP A 33 -18.10 9.52 8.77
C ASP A 33 -17.98 7.98 8.65
N GLY A 34 -16.75 7.47 8.63
CA GLY A 34 -16.42 6.05 8.51
C GLY A 34 -16.24 5.58 7.07
N GLN A 35 -16.25 6.49 6.09
CA GLN A 35 -16.05 6.19 4.68
C GLN A 35 -15.11 7.21 4.04
N ALA A 36 -14.07 6.73 3.35
CA ALA A 36 -13.23 7.61 2.55
C ALA A 36 -13.84 7.75 1.15
N THR A 37 -14.37 8.93 0.81
CA THR A 37 -14.99 9.16 -0.50
C THR A 37 -14.37 10.31 -1.27
N ALA A 38 -14.40 10.23 -2.62
CA ALA A 38 -13.75 11.22 -3.48
C ALA A 38 -14.34 12.63 -3.35
N LEU A 39 -15.66 12.75 -3.15
CA LEU A 39 -16.38 14.04 -3.15
C LEU A 39 -16.47 14.68 -1.75
N THR A 40 -16.07 13.97 -0.71
CA THR A 40 -15.89 14.48 0.65
C THR A 40 -14.40 14.55 0.97
N ASP A 41 -13.81 13.48 1.41
CA ASP A 41 -12.44 13.42 1.89
C ASP A 41 -11.39 13.77 0.84
N GLY A 42 -11.53 13.18 -0.36
CA GLY A 42 -10.66 13.53 -1.48
C GLY A 42 -10.70 15.02 -1.81
N LEU A 43 -11.89 15.62 -1.77
CA LEU A 43 -12.06 17.05 -1.99
C LEU A 43 -11.50 17.91 -0.84
N LEU A 44 -11.64 17.46 0.41
CA LEU A 44 -11.01 18.11 1.57
C LEU A 44 -9.49 18.09 1.47
N ILE A 45 -8.90 16.93 1.14
CA ILE A 45 -7.46 16.77 0.99
C ILE A 45 -6.93 17.68 -0.13
N ILE A 46 -7.49 17.60 -1.34
CA ILE A 46 -6.96 18.38 -2.48
C ILE A 46 -7.12 19.89 -2.27
N ARG A 47 -8.25 20.35 -1.69
CA ARG A 47 -8.44 21.76 -1.35
C ARG A 47 -7.43 22.24 -0.30
N TYR A 48 -7.18 21.44 0.74
CA TYR A 48 -6.19 21.73 1.74
C TYR A 48 -4.79 21.87 1.13
N LEU A 49 -4.39 20.94 0.26
CA LEU A 49 -3.10 21.00 -0.44
C LEU A 49 -2.98 22.23 -1.35
N PHE A 50 -4.10 22.74 -1.91
CA PHE A 50 -4.14 24.04 -2.60
C PHE A 50 -4.12 25.25 -1.65
N GLY A 51 -4.12 25.03 -0.33
CA GLY A 51 -4.10 26.10 0.66
C GLY A 51 -5.47 26.70 1.00
N PHE A 52 -6.58 26.04 0.66
CA PHE A 52 -7.91 26.48 1.07
C PHE A 52 -8.09 26.30 2.58
N SER A 53 -8.82 27.24 3.19
CA SER A 53 -9.12 27.25 4.61
C SER A 53 -10.54 27.79 4.88
N GLY A 54 -10.98 27.69 6.13
CA GLY A 54 -12.30 28.18 6.52
C GLY A 54 -13.43 27.53 5.72
N THR A 55 -14.48 28.31 5.41
CA THR A 55 -15.64 27.78 4.67
C THR A 55 -15.30 27.28 3.27
N ALA A 56 -14.28 27.85 2.61
CA ALA A 56 -13.88 27.40 1.27
C ALA A 56 -13.31 25.98 1.27
N LEU A 57 -12.71 25.54 2.38
CA LEU A 57 -12.23 24.17 2.54
C LEU A 57 -13.39 23.18 2.65
N VAL A 58 -14.38 23.44 3.50
CA VAL A 58 -15.40 22.46 3.91
C VAL A 58 -16.73 22.55 3.14
N ALA A 59 -17.00 23.64 2.44
CA ALA A 59 -18.30 23.84 1.77
C ALA A 59 -18.59 22.74 0.74
N GLY A 60 -19.66 21.94 0.99
CA GLY A 60 -20.08 20.84 0.13
C GLY A 60 -19.09 19.67 0.04
N ALA A 61 -18.18 19.55 1.01
CA ALA A 61 -17.17 18.51 1.08
C ALA A 61 -17.24 17.70 2.39
N LEU A 62 -18.36 17.70 3.06
CA LEU A 62 -18.60 16.92 4.26
C LEU A 62 -19.71 15.89 4.00
N GLY A 63 -19.50 14.68 4.47
CA GLY A 63 -20.52 13.62 4.46
C GLY A 63 -21.72 13.96 5.35
N SER A 64 -22.85 13.31 5.12
CA SER A 64 -24.07 13.53 5.92
C SER A 64 -23.87 13.17 7.40
N ASP A 65 -23.00 12.21 7.69
CA ASP A 65 -22.73 11.66 9.01
C ASP A 65 -21.35 12.10 9.54
N ALA A 66 -20.77 13.16 8.95
CA ALA A 66 -19.46 13.68 9.32
C ALA A 66 -19.36 13.98 10.82
N ALA A 67 -18.41 13.33 11.49
CA ALA A 67 -18.11 13.57 12.91
C ALA A 67 -17.29 14.84 13.12
N VAL A 68 -16.52 15.27 12.11
CA VAL A 68 -15.69 16.48 12.11
C VAL A 68 -16.23 17.46 11.07
N THR A 69 -16.86 18.55 11.54
CA THR A 69 -17.59 19.46 10.66
C THR A 69 -17.03 20.88 10.60
N THR A 70 -16.10 21.23 11.49
CA THR A 70 -15.51 22.58 11.51
C THR A 70 -14.23 22.63 10.68
N ALA A 71 -14.02 23.73 9.96
CA ALA A 71 -12.83 23.88 9.13
C ALA A 71 -11.52 23.77 9.93
N ASP A 72 -11.47 24.31 11.13
CA ASP A 72 -10.27 24.26 11.98
C ASP A 72 -9.95 22.83 12.43
N ALA A 73 -10.97 22.03 12.76
CA ALA A 73 -10.77 20.62 13.13
C ALA A 73 -10.36 19.76 11.92
N ILE A 74 -10.91 20.06 10.74
CA ILE A 74 -10.48 19.42 9.48
C ILE A 74 -9.02 19.77 9.18
N VAL A 75 -8.62 21.05 9.28
CA VAL A 75 -7.22 21.45 9.08
C VAL A 75 -6.31 20.74 10.08
N ALA A 76 -6.64 20.70 11.36
CA ALA A 76 -5.84 20.01 12.37
C ALA A 76 -5.64 18.52 12.04
N ARG A 77 -6.69 17.84 11.53
CA ARG A 77 -6.60 16.46 11.07
C ARG A 77 -5.69 16.30 9.84
N LEU A 78 -5.83 17.17 8.87
CA LEU A 78 -5.01 17.18 7.66
C LEU A 78 -3.54 17.49 7.96
N ASP A 79 -3.26 18.45 8.85
CA ASP A 79 -1.91 18.80 9.31
C ASP A 79 -1.22 17.59 9.96
N SER A 80 -1.94 16.84 10.81
CA SER A 80 -1.40 15.66 11.49
C SER A 80 -1.09 14.49 10.53
N ARG A 81 -1.71 14.48 9.36
CA ARG A 81 -1.61 13.40 8.35
C ARG A 81 -0.81 13.80 7.11
N LYS A 82 -0.42 15.06 7.01
CA LYS A 82 0.19 15.62 5.79
C LYS A 82 1.39 14.84 5.30
N ALA A 83 2.25 14.37 6.20
CA ALA A 83 3.44 13.59 5.82
C ALA A 83 3.08 12.24 5.14
N ALA A 84 1.94 11.66 5.49
CA ALA A 84 1.46 10.43 4.89
C ALA A 84 0.81 10.63 3.51
N PHE A 85 0.57 11.87 3.11
CA PHE A 85 0.02 12.21 1.80
C PHE A 85 1.09 12.47 0.73
N ASP A 86 2.35 12.16 0.98
CA ASP A 86 3.40 12.03 -0.03
C ASP A 86 3.25 10.65 -0.70
N ILE A 87 2.34 10.59 -1.67
CA ILE A 87 1.87 9.34 -2.25
C ILE A 87 2.89 8.75 -3.21
N ASP A 88 3.58 9.59 -3.97
CA ASP A 88 4.59 9.15 -4.95
C ASP A 88 6.02 9.13 -4.37
N GLU A 89 6.17 9.51 -3.06
CA GLU A 89 7.44 9.45 -2.32
C GLU A 89 8.54 10.32 -2.94
N ASP A 90 8.16 11.48 -3.49
CA ASP A 90 9.11 12.47 -4.02
C ASP A 90 9.66 13.43 -2.96
N GLY A 91 9.17 13.33 -1.72
CA GLY A 91 9.51 14.18 -0.58
C GLY A 91 8.69 15.45 -0.49
N SER A 92 7.66 15.63 -1.33
CA SER A 92 6.82 16.81 -1.39
C SER A 92 5.35 16.41 -1.44
N THR A 93 4.50 16.99 -0.62
CA THR A 93 3.05 16.73 -0.68
C THR A 93 2.36 17.84 -1.47
N LEU A 94 2.02 17.58 -2.72
CA LEU A 94 1.53 18.58 -3.67
C LEU A 94 0.11 18.25 -4.19
N PRO A 95 -0.72 19.27 -4.50
CA PRO A 95 -2.10 19.04 -4.93
C PRO A 95 -2.24 18.36 -6.29
N LEU A 96 -1.31 18.60 -7.23
CA LEU A 96 -1.39 18.10 -8.62
C LEU A 96 -0.66 16.76 -8.84
N THR A 97 0.06 16.29 -7.83
CA THR A 97 0.62 14.95 -7.77
C THR A 97 -0.15 14.12 -6.76
N ASP A 98 0.17 14.20 -5.51
CA ASP A 98 -0.41 13.41 -4.42
C ASP A 98 -1.91 13.61 -4.26
N GLY A 99 -2.37 14.85 -4.23
CA GLY A 99 -3.79 15.16 -4.15
C GLY A 99 -4.58 14.57 -5.33
N LEU A 100 -3.99 14.61 -6.53
CA LEU A 100 -4.59 14.02 -7.72
C LEU A 100 -4.57 12.49 -7.68
N LEU A 101 -3.51 11.86 -7.17
CA LEU A 101 -3.45 10.41 -6.97
C LEU A 101 -4.52 9.95 -5.98
N ILE A 102 -4.65 10.62 -4.83
CA ILE A 102 -5.65 10.30 -3.81
C ILE A 102 -7.07 10.41 -4.39
N ILE A 103 -7.41 11.52 -5.04
CA ILE A 103 -8.79 11.71 -5.52
C ILE A 103 -9.14 10.74 -6.65
N ARG A 104 -8.18 10.42 -7.53
CA ARG A 104 -8.37 9.41 -8.58
C ARG A 104 -8.56 8.01 -7.98
N TYR A 105 -7.76 7.64 -6.99
CA TYR A 105 -7.90 6.38 -6.27
C TYR A 105 -9.30 6.26 -5.65
N LEU A 106 -9.76 7.28 -4.93
CA LEU A 106 -11.09 7.30 -4.32
C LEU A 106 -12.24 7.27 -5.36
N PHE A 107 -11.99 7.68 -6.61
CA PHE A 107 -12.89 7.46 -7.74
C PHE A 107 -12.77 6.06 -8.35
N GLY A 108 -11.89 5.20 -7.86
CA GLY A 108 -11.65 3.85 -8.35
C GLY A 108 -10.78 3.77 -9.62
N PHE A 109 -9.98 4.79 -9.94
CA PHE A 109 -9.05 4.73 -11.06
C PHE A 109 -7.89 3.80 -10.73
N GLN A 110 -7.46 3.03 -11.73
CA GLN A 110 -6.38 2.05 -11.61
C GLN A 110 -5.44 2.13 -12.82
N GLY A 111 -4.28 1.48 -12.70
CA GLY A 111 -3.30 1.39 -13.78
C GLY A 111 -2.88 2.77 -14.29
N SER A 112 -2.68 2.90 -15.60
CA SER A 112 -2.24 4.15 -16.21
C SER A 112 -3.18 5.33 -16.00
N ALA A 113 -4.49 5.09 -15.79
CA ALA A 113 -5.45 6.16 -15.51
C ALA A 113 -5.25 6.79 -14.13
N LEU A 114 -4.72 6.03 -13.17
CA LEU A 114 -4.36 6.56 -11.85
C LEU A 114 -3.15 7.51 -11.96
N VAL A 115 -2.08 7.08 -12.62
CA VAL A 115 -0.77 7.73 -12.56
C VAL A 115 -0.49 8.78 -13.64
N ALA A 116 -1.22 8.76 -14.77
CA ALA A 116 -0.92 9.61 -15.92
C ALA A 116 -0.90 11.11 -15.56
N GLY A 117 0.28 11.74 -15.62
CA GLY A 117 0.50 13.15 -15.31
C GLY A 117 0.23 13.54 -13.85
N ALA A 118 0.28 12.57 -12.93
CA ALA A 118 0.07 12.77 -11.49
C ALA A 118 1.29 12.34 -10.65
N LEU A 119 2.43 12.14 -11.26
CA LEU A 119 3.69 11.82 -10.57
C LEU A 119 4.60 13.04 -10.59
N GLY A 120 5.29 13.29 -9.48
CA GLY A 120 6.35 14.28 -9.38
C GLY A 120 7.60 13.88 -10.16
N ASP A 121 8.45 14.86 -10.49
CA ASP A 121 9.69 14.61 -11.27
C ASP A 121 10.67 13.66 -10.55
N SER A 122 10.59 13.60 -9.22
CA SER A 122 11.46 12.78 -8.37
C SER A 122 10.72 11.59 -7.73
N ALA A 123 9.54 11.24 -8.25
CA ALA A 123 8.73 10.17 -7.70
C ALA A 123 9.51 8.85 -7.63
N VAL A 124 9.49 8.24 -6.44
CA VAL A 124 10.08 6.92 -6.17
C VAL A 124 9.01 5.84 -6.37
N ARG A 125 7.81 6.08 -5.84
CA ARG A 125 6.66 5.19 -6.03
C ARG A 125 5.93 5.56 -7.33
N THR A 126 6.27 4.89 -8.43
CA THR A 126 5.75 5.21 -9.79
C THR A 126 4.83 4.15 -10.35
N ASP A 127 4.86 2.94 -9.80
CA ASP A 127 4.01 1.83 -10.24
C ASP A 127 2.60 1.97 -9.68
N ALA A 128 1.59 1.85 -10.55
CA ALA A 128 0.20 2.05 -10.18
C ALA A 128 -0.32 1.04 -9.13
N THR A 129 0.19 -0.20 -9.15
CA THR A 129 -0.21 -1.23 -8.18
C THR A 129 0.38 -0.93 -6.81
N THR A 130 1.64 -0.50 -6.77
CA THR A 130 2.29 -0.07 -5.53
C THR A 130 1.59 1.14 -4.93
N LEU A 131 1.18 2.10 -5.76
CA LEU A 131 0.40 3.27 -5.32
C LEU A 131 -0.96 2.87 -4.76
N VAL A 132 -1.69 1.96 -5.42
CA VAL A 132 -2.97 1.45 -4.92
C VAL A 132 -2.80 0.75 -3.59
N ASN A 133 -1.82 -0.15 -3.45
CA ASN A 133 -1.56 -0.84 -2.19
C ASN A 133 -1.24 0.13 -1.04
N PHE A 134 -0.48 1.18 -1.31
CA PHE A 134 -0.19 2.22 -0.32
C PHE A 134 -1.47 2.99 0.07
N LEU A 135 -2.29 3.36 -0.90
CA LEU A 135 -3.56 4.05 -0.66
C LEU A 135 -4.58 3.17 0.07
N ASP A 136 -4.64 1.85 -0.23
CA ASP A 136 -5.45 0.87 0.50
C ASP A 136 -5.02 0.78 1.99
N ALA A 137 -3.72 0.82 2.26
CA ALA A 137 -3.19 0.83 3.62
C ALA A 137 -3.53 2.12 4.36
N LEU A 138 -3.53 3.27 3.69
CA LEU A 138 -3.99 4.54 4.24
C LEU A 138 -5.49 4.52 4.51
N GLU A 139 -6.31 4.02 3.59
CA GLU A 139 -7.76 3.92 3.76
C GLU A 139 -8.12 3.02 4.94
N SER A 140 -7.44 1.87 5.07
CA SER A 140 -7.65 0.90 6.15
C SER A 140 -7.16 1.41 7.52
N GLY A 141 -6.45 2.54 7.58
CA GLY A 141 -5.82 3.05 8.79
C GLY A 141 -4.70 2.14 9.33
N THR A 142 -4.11 1.32 8.50
CA THR A 142 -2.99 0.43 8.84
C THR A 142 -1.63 1.07 8.60
N SER A 143 -1.58 2.20 7.91
CA SER A 143 -0.39 3.00 7.68
C SER A 143 -0.18 3.99 8.83
N ASP A 144 1.01 4.00 9.44
CA ASP A 144 1.39 4.93 10.51
C ASP A 144 2.03 6.24 9.97
N GLY A 145 2.02 6.44 8.65
CA GLY A 145 2.62 7.63 8.01
C GLY A 145 4.15 7.69 8.09
N SER A 146 4.81 6.66 8.60
CA SER A 146 6.27 6.64 8.79
C SER A 146 7.05 6.26 7.52
N GLY A 147 6.38 6.13 6.36
CA GLY A 147 7.01 5.61 5.14
C GLY A 147 7.36 4.13 5.24
N GLN A 148 7.10 3.52 6.37
CA GLN A 148 7.17 2.09 6.55
C GLN A 148 5.82 1.53 6.09
N GLU A 149 5.75 1.17 4.80
CA GLU A 149 4.65 0.37 4.28
C GLU A 149 4.38 -0.77 5.28
N ALA A 150 3.12 -0.94 5.70
CA ALA A 150 2.67 -2.27 6.07
C ALA A 150 2.91 -3.09 4.80
N GLN A 151 4.08 -3.71 4.70
CA GLN A 151 4.51 -4.39 3.48
C GLN A 151 3.46 -5.44 3.21
N VAL A 152 2.63 -5.20 2.19
CA VAL A 152 1.84 -6.27 1.59
C VAL A 152 2.85 -7.37 1.31
N THR A 153 2.75 -8.47 2.05
CA THR A 153 3.74 -9.55 1.94
C THR A 153 3.79 -10.04 0.51
N ALA A 154 4.91 -10.62 0.11
CA ALA A 154 4.99 -11.26 -1.22
C ALA A 154 3.86 -12.28 -1.40
N GLU A 155 3.41 -12.92 -0.32
CA GLU A 155 2.30 -13.87 -0.34
C GLU A 155 0.95 -13.20 -0.64
N ASP A 156 0.63 -12.11 0.05
CA ASP A 156 -0.63 -11.37 -0.18
C ASP A 156 -0.65 -10.77 -1.59
N TYR A 157 0.47 -10.19 -2.04
CA TYR A 157 0.61 -9.68 -3.39
C TYR A 157 0.47 -10.78 -4.46
N PHE A 158 1.04 -11.97 -4.20
CA PHE A 158 0.86 -13.12 -5.08
C PHE A 158 -0.61 -13.49 -5.20
N LYS A 159 -1.32 -13.66 -4.10
CA LYS A 159 -2.74 -14.04 -4.09
C LYS A 159 -3.62 -13.03 -4.78
N ALA A 160 -3.43 -11.74 -4.47
CA ALA A 160 -4.26 -10.67 -5.01
C ALA A 160 -4.02 -10.40 -6.50
N THR A 161 -2.78 -10.58 -7.00
CA THR A 161 -2.39 -10.03 -8.30
C THR A 161 -1.67 -11.04 -9.19
N VAL A 162 -0.57 -11.65 -8.69
CA VAL A 162 0.32 -12.47 -9.53
C VAL A 162 -0.36 -13.77 -9.96
N SER A 163 -1.14 -14.40 -9.09
CA SER A 163 -1.76 -15.70 -9.33
C SER A 163 -2.63 -15.72 -10.58
N GLN A 164 -3.40 -14.66 -10.81
CA GLN A 164 -4.28 -14.52 -11.99
C GLN A 164 -3.46 -14.47 -13.29
N VAL A 165 -2.41 -13.64 -13.32
CA VAL A 165 -1.54 -13.48 -14.49
C VAL A 165 -0.75 -14.76 -14.76
N LEU A 166 -0.27 -15.42 -13.69
CA LEU A 166 0.47 -16.69 -13.77
C LEU A 166 -0.39 -17.80 -14.37
N LEU A 167 -1.62 -17.98 -13.90
CA LEU A 167 -2.52 -19.01 -14.40
C LEU A 167 -2.91 -18.74 -15.86
N ALA A 168 -3.23 -17.50 -16.20
CA ALA A 168 -3.64 -17.13 -17.54
C ALA A 168 -2.54 -17.32 -18.60
N ASN A 169 -1.26 -17.15 -18.24
CA ASN A 169 -0.17 -17.04 -19.21
C ASN A 169 0.91 -18.12 -19.08
N CYS A 170 1.11 -18.71 -17.91
CA CYS A 170 2.23 -19.64 -17.66
C CYS A 170 1.77 -21.09 -17.46
N GLN A 171 0.64 -21.29 -16.79
CA GLN A 171 0.16 -22.60 -16.34
C GLN A 171 -0.11 -23.57 -17.51
N SER A 172 -0.53 -23.09 -18.68
CA SER A 172 -0.79 -23.94 -19.85
C SER A 172 0.42 -24.80 -20.27
N CYS A 173 1.63 -24.27 -20.10
CA CYS A 173 2.89 -25.00 -20.37
C CYS A 173 3.53 -25.53 -19.08
N HIS A 174 3.46 -24.79 -17.98
CA HIS A 174 4.09 -25.07 -16.70
C HIS A 174 3.14 -25.79 -15.72
N ASN A 175 2.56 -26.90 -16.15
CA ASN A 175 1.71 -27.76 -15.32
C ASN A 175 2.27 -29.20 -15.27
N PRO A 176 1.78 -30.08 -14.38
CA PRO A 176 2.30 -31.45 -14.22
C PRO A 176 2.25 -32.30 -15.48
N SER A 177 1.41 -31.98 -16.45
CA SER A 177 1.27 -32.67 -17.74
C SER A 177 1.79 -31.85 -18.92
N GLY A 178 2.19 -30.59 -18.69
CA GLY A 178 2.61 -29.64 -19.70
C GLY A 178 4.01 -29.88 -20.26
N ILE A 179 4.35 -29.17 -21.33
CA ILE A 179 5.66 -29.28 -22.00
C ILE A 179 6.82 -28.85 -21.11
N ALA A 180 6.57 -27.98 -20.13
CA ALA A 180 7.57 -27.48 -19.17
C ALA A 180 7.57 -28.26 -17.83
N LYS A 181 6.92 -29.44 -17.75
CA LYS A 181 6.82 -30.26 -16.54
C LYS A 181 8.16 -30.67 -15.91
N GLY A 182 9.23 -30.69 -16.69
CA GLY A 182 10.58 -30.97 -16.21
C GLY A 182 11.34 -29.77 -15.65
N THR A 183 10.72 -28.60 -15.60
CA THR A 183 11.31 -27.38 -15.01
C THR A 183 11.02 -27.30 -13.51
N ARG A 184 11.68 -26.36 -12.81
CA ARG A 184 11.39 -26.08 -11.39
C ARG A 184 10.09 -25.29 -11.18
N LEU A 185 9.54 -24.69 -12.25
CA LEU A 185 8.33 -23.88 -12.21
C LEU A 185 7.18 -24.69 -12.79
N VAL A 186 6.49 -25.46 -11.94
CA VAL A 186 5.30 -26.24 -12.30
C VAL A 186 4.18 -25.80 -11.37
N TYR A 187 3.05 -25.38 -11.94
CA TYR A 187 1.95 -24.74 -11.23
C TYR A 187 0.67 -25.61 -11.30
N LEU A 188 -0.11 -25.55 -10.23
CA LEU A 188 -1.46 -26.12 -10.17
C LEU A 188 -2.47 -25.17 -10.81
N ASP A 189 -3.56 -25.72 -11.30
CA ASP A 189 -4.70 -24.96 -11.83
C ASP A 189 -5.64 -24.51 -10.69
N GLU A 190 -5.07 -23.80 -9.74
CA GLU A 190 -5.77 -23.31 -8.55
C GLU A 190 -5.36 -21.85 -8.31
N PRO A 191 -6.32 -20.90 -8.43
CA PRO A 191 -6.07 -19.50 -8.04
C PRO A 191 -5.65 -19.46 -6.57
N GLU A 192 -4.74 -18.53 -6.25
CA GLU A 192 -4.26 -18.29 -4.88
C GLU A 192 -3.60 -19.50 -4.21
N SER A 193 -3.23 -20.54 -4.99
CA SER A 193 -2.59 -21.76 -4.49
C SER A 193 -1.32 -21.45 -3.72
N GLN A 194 -1.28 -21.86 -2.46
CA GLN A 194 -0.08 -21.77 -1.61
C GLN A 194 1.11 -22.47 -2.26
N GLN A 195 0.89 -23.60 -2.93
CA GLN A 195 1.95 -24.32 -3.62
C GLN A 195 2.50 -23.54 -4.82
N ASN A 196 1.66 -22.82 -5.57
CA ASN A 196 2.10 -21.95 -6.66
C ASN A 196 2.94 -20.80 -6.13
N TYR A 197 2.49 -20.17 -5.03
CA TYR A 197 3.26 -19.15 -4.33
C TYR A 197 4.65 -19.66 -3.91
N GLU A 198 4.71 -20.76 -3.17
CA GLU A 198 5.96 -21.33 -2.67
C GLU A 198 6.91 -21.75 -3.81
N THR A 199 6.35 -22.25 -4.92
CA THR A 199 7.12 -22.62 -6.12
C THR A 199 7.81 -21.39 -6.73
N LEU A 200 7.05 -20.32 -6.96
CA LEU A 200 7.58 -19.12 -7.59
C LEU A 200 8.49 -18.34 -6.64
N ARG A 201 8.04 -18.15 -5.38
CA ARG A 201 8.83 -17.53 -4.32
C ARG A 201 10.17 -18.25 -4.10
N GLY A 202 10.13 -19.58 -3.96
CA GLY A 202 11.34 -20.38 -3.75
C GLY A 202 12.33 -20.29 -4.90
N PHE A 203 11.84 -20.15 -6.13
CA PHE A 203 12.70 -19.92 -7.29
C PHE A 203 13.40 -18.55 -7.22
N ILE A 204 12.65 -17.48 -6.92
CA ILE A 204 13.17 -16.12 -6.81
C ILE A 204 14.13 -15.99 -5.63
N ALA A 205 13.77 -16.51 -4.45
CA ALA A 205 14.57 -16.45 -3.23
C ALA A 205 15.94 -17.14 -3.34
N GLN A 206 16.14 -17.96 -4.37
CA GLN A 206 17.45 -18.54 -4.73
C GLN A 206 18.29 -17.61 -5.64
N GLY A 207 17.92 -16.34 -5.81
CA GLY A 207 18.61 -15.37 -6.65
C GLY A 207 18.26 -15.46 -8.14
N ASN A 208 17.11 -16.07 -8.48
CA ASN A 208 16.69 -16.23 -9.87
C ASN A 208 15.65 -15.19 -10.33
N GLY A 209 15.46 -14.08 -9.61
CA GLY A 209 14.50 -13.03 -9.97
C GLY A 209 14.78 -12.44 -11.34
N ALA A 210 16.00 -11.97 -11.59
CA ALA A 210 16.41 -11.46 -12.90
C ALA A 210 16.28 -12.50 -14.03
N LEU A 211 16.56 -13.78 -13.74
CA LEU A 211 16.36 -14.87 -14.70
C LEU A 211 14.88 -15.04 -15.05
N LEU A 212 13.97 -15.02 -14.07
CA LEU A 212 12.54 -15.08 -14.30
C LEU A 212 12.09 -13.94 -15.22
N LEU A 213 12.45 -12.69 -14.89
CA LEU A 213 12.10 -11.51 -15.68
C LEU A 213 12.66 -11.58 -17.10
N SER A 214 13.86 -12.15 -17.30
CA SER A 214 14.41 -12.36 -18.63
C SER A 214 13.64 -13.40 -19.43
N LYS A 215 13.18 -14.50 -18.78
CA LYS A 215 12.40 -15.55 -19.41
C LYS A 215 11.03 -15.06 -19.89
N ILE A 216 10.31 -14.30 -19.08
CA ILE A 216 9.00 -13.77 -19.48
C ILE A 216 9.10 -12.77 -20.64
N ARG A 217 10.26 -12.12 -20.83
CA ARG A 217 10.58 -11.32 -22.03
C ARG A 217 11.02 -12.15 -23.24
N GLY A 218 11.07 -13.47 -23.13
CA GLY A 218 11.39 -14.37 -24.23
C GLY A 218 12.87 -14.73 -24.37
N VAL A 219 13.75 -14.27 -23.47
CA VAL A 219 15.18 -14.60 -23.55
C VAL A 219 15.40 -16.07 -23.25
N SER A 220 15.70 -16.84 -24.31
CA SER A 220 15.89 -18.29 -24.23
C SER A 220 14.72 -19.01 -23.52
N HIS A 221 13.49 -18.56 -23.78
CA HIS A 221 12.25 -19.15 -23.26
C HIS A 221 11.52 -19.91 -24.38
N GLY A 222 11.27 -21.21 -24.19
CA GLY A 222 10.63 -22.06 -25.20
C GLY A 222 9.19 -21.63 -25.56
N GLY A 223 8.51 -20.92 -24.67
CA GLY A 223 7.19 -20.31 -24.90
C GLY A 223 7.23 -18.96 -25.62
N GLY A 224 8.41 -18.46 -25.96
CA GLY A 224 8.57 -17.13 -26.57
C GLY A 224 8.49 -15.97 -25.56
N ALA A 225 8.33 -14.75 -26.05
CA ALA A 225 8.09 -13.59 -25.23
C ALA A 225 6.61 -13.53 -24.82
N LEU A 226 6.34 -13.43 -23.52
CA LEU A 226 5.00 -13.25 -22.97
C LEU A 226 4.70 -11.77 -22.78
N PHE A 227 5.62 -11.03 -22.15
CA PHE A 227 5.43 -9.63 -21.78
C PHE A 227 6.65 -8.79 -22.19
N SER A 228 6.42 -7.56 -22.61
CA SER A 228 7.47 -6.54 -22.75
C SER A 228 7.61 -5.76 -21.44
N GLN A 229 8.72 -5.05 -21.24
CA GLN A 229 8.93 -4.21 -20.05
C GLN A 229 7.93 -3.05 -19.89
N SER A 230 7.10 -2.80 -20.89
CA SER A 230 6.08 -1.75 -20.88
C SER A 230 4.66 -2.30 -20.67
N THR A 231 4.52 -3.57 -20.32
CA THR A 231 3.21 -4.18 -20.08
C THR A 231 2.91 -4.27 -18.58
N PRO A 232 1.64 -4.08 -18.18
CA PRO A 232 1.23 -4.20 -16.77
C PRO A 232 1.59 -5.55 -16.14
N GLU A 233 1.53 -6.63 -16.92
CA GLU A 233 1.86 -7.97 -16.43
C GLU A 233 3.35 -8.12 -16.12
N TYR A 234 4.22 -7.44 -16.88
CA TYR A 234 5.66 -7.40 -16.55
C TYR A 234 5.90 -6.68 -15.23
N ASP A 235 5.23 -5.54 -15.01
CA ASP A 235 5.35 -4.76 -13.77
C ASP A 235 4.86 -5.57 -12.57
N ILE A 236 3.78 -6.35 -12.72
CA ILE A 236 3.29 -7.27 -11.69
C ILE A 236 4.38 -8.27 -11.29
N PHE A 237 5.04 -8.92 -12.25
CA PHE A 237 6.12 -9.86 -11.95
C PHE A 237 7.36 -9.17 -11.41
N SER A 238 7.70 -7.98 -11.90
CA SER A 238 8.84 -7.20 -11.41
C SER A 238 8.65 -6.81 -9.94
N SER A 239 7.48 -6.28 -9.59
CA SER A 239 7.13 -5.93 -8.20
C SER A 239 7.10 -7.15 -7.27
N PHE A 240 6.65 -8.29 -7.77
CA PHE A 240 6.68 -9.53 -6.99
C PHE A 240 8.12 -10.02 -6.74
N VAL A 241 8.98 -9.96 -7.75
CA VAL A 241 10.40 -10.33 -7.62
C VAL A 241 11.06 -9.45 -6.55
N GLU A 242 10.85 -8.14 -6.60
CA GLU A 242 11.43 -7.21 -5.63
C GLU A 242 10.97 -7.53 -4.21
N ARG A 243 9.67 -7.75 -3.97
CA ARG A 243 9.13 -8.12 -2.66
C ARG A 243 9.77 -9.39 -2.11
N VAL A 244 9.86 -10.43 -2.92
CA VAL A 244 10.50 -11.70 -2.52
C VAL A 244 11.99 -11.49 -2.23
N GLU A 245 12.71 -10.70 -3.02
CA GLU A 245 14.13 -10.42 -2.82
C GLU A 245 14.36 -9.62 -1.53
N VAL A 246 13.51 -8.64 -1.23
CA VAL A 246 13.53 -7.90 0.04
C VAL A 246 13.29 -8.82 1.23
N GLU A 247 12.22 -9.63 1.19
CA GLU A 247 11.91 -10.58 2.27
C GLU A 247 12.99 -11.65 2.46
N ALA A 248 13.68 -12.04 1.39
CA ALA A 248 14.78 -13.00 1.43
C ALA A 248 16.13 -12.38 1.82
N GLY A 249 16.20 -11.05 2.04
CA GLY A 249 17.45 -10.35 2.36
C GLY A 249 18.42 -10.26 1.18
N LEU A 250 17.93 -10.37 -0.05
CA LEU A 250 18.73 -10.32 -1.30
C LEU A 250 18.84 -8.90 -1.87
N SER A 251 18.26 -7.90 -1.22
CA SER A 251 18.24 -6.49 -1.67
C SER A 251 19.66 -5.93 -1.75
N GLY A 252 20.13 -5.69 -2.97
CA GLY A 252 21.45 -5.11 -3.26
C GLY A 252 22.06 -5.54 -4.58
N SER A 253 21.46 -6.47 -5.33
CA SER A 253 22.15 -7.13 -6.46
C SER A 253 21.55 -6.90 -7.85
N THR A 254 20.41 -6.28 -8.01
CA THR A 254 19.77 -6.24 -9.35
C THR A 254 19.00 -4.96 -9.64
N VAL A 255 19.67 -3.83 -9.81
CA VAL A 255 19.24 -2.85 -10.85
C VAL A 255 20.48 -2.13 -11.36
N LYS A 256 21.03 -2.58 -12.45
CA LYS A 256 21.83 -1.77 -13.38
C LYS A 256 21.34 -2.03 -14.80
#